data_80864f4128a1405a76c0b6d576c15867
#
_entry.id   80864f4128a1405a76c0b6d576c15867
#
_cell.length_a   1.000
_cell.length_b   1.000
_cell.length_c   1.000
_cell.angle_alpha   90.00
_cell.angle_beta   90.00
_cell.angle_gamma   90.00
#
_symmetry.space_group_name_H-M   'P 1'
#
loop_
_entity.id
_entity.type
_entity.pdbx_description
1 polymer ?
#
loop_
_entity_poly.entity_id
_entity_poly.type
_entity_poly.pdbx_seq_one_letter_code
_entity_poly.pdbx_strand_id
1 'polypeptide(L)'
;MTPKNPSIILVRPQLPENIGMVARVMHNFGLKDLIIVSPRDKWLNNKSINAAKKATKIIKNIKVYDDLEIALSNFSYVVATTNRRRYLEKNSTNDFKFIKRKIIVNKKTAILFGPENSGLSNEDLRLSDIIFTIETSSKSNSLNLSHAVTVLSHKLFELNNLKITNSISIEKDNISKYQLSKFLNFVIEKLENKKFFTPSEKKESMKNNIYSIFTKIPLTKKELQTLWGITKKLNK
;
A
#
# COMPACT_ATOMS: atom_id res chain seq x y z
N MET A 1 12.60 -4.77 -21.76
CA MET A 1 11.60 -5.08 -20.70
C MET A 1 10.75 -3.85 -20.47
N THR A 2 9.42 -3.99 -20.50
CA THR A 2 8.52 -2.90 -20.11
C THR A 2 8.74 -2.57 -18.63
N PRO A 3 8.83 -1.28 -18.25
CA PRO A 3 9.06 -0.92 -16.86
C PRO A 3 7.90 -1.45 -15.98
N LYS A 4 8.24 -2.12 -14.88
CA LYS A 4 7.26 -2.52 -13.86
C LYS A 4 6.65 -1.27 -13.24
N ASN A 5 5.33 -1.14 -13.33
CA ASN A 5 4.59 -0.05 -12.72
C ASN A 5 3.84 -0.56 -11.47
N PRO A 6 3.76 0.25 -10.41
CA PRO A 6 2.95 -0.08 -9.25
C PRO A 6 1.46 0.12 -9.57
N SER A 7 0.60 -0.54 -8.80
CA SER A 7 -0.82 -0.20 -8.74
C SER A 7 -1.03 0.94 -7.74
N ILE A 8 -1.85 1.92 -8.09
CA ILE A 8 -2.27 2.99 -7.18
C ILE A 8 -3.56 2.55 -6.49
N ILE A 9 -3.62 2.65 -5.18
CA ILE A 9 -4.79 2.30 -4.38
C ILE A 9 -5.26 3.50 -3.60
N LEU A 10 -6.49 3.93 -3.83
CA LEU A 10 -7.16 4.98 -3.08
C LEU A 10 -8.03 4.35 -2.00
N VAL A 11 -7.71 4.64 -0.75
CA VAL A 11 -8.42 4.11 0.42
C VAL A 11 -9.43 5.14 0.90
N ARG A 12 -10.71 4.80 0.87
CA ARG A 12 -11.85 5.65 1.26
C ARG A 12 -11.79 7.07 0.66
N PRO A 13 -11.58 7.21 -0.68
CA PRO A 13 -11.56 8.53 -1.31
C PRO A 13 -12.90 9.24 -1.10
N GLN A 14 -12.82 10.55 -0.77
CA GLN A 14 -14.00 11.32 -0.37
C GLN A 14 -14.70 12.01 -1.54
N LEU A 15 -13.93 12.45 -2.53
CA LEU A 15 -14.42 13.24 -3.66
C LEU A 15 -14.28 12.47 -4.97
N PRO A 16 -15.39 12.20 -5.68
CA PRO A 16 -15.36 11.54 -6.99
C PRO A 16 -14.47 12.25 -8.01
N GLU A 17 -14.42 13.58 -7.96
CA GLU A 17 -13.58 14.40 -8.83
C GLU A 17 -12.09 14.07 -8.63
N ASN A 18 -11.65 13.84 -7.39
CA ASN A 18 -10.26 13.46 -7.12
C ASN A 18 -9.91 12.11 -7.75
N ILE A 19 -10.83 11.14 -7.74
CA ILE A 19 -10.63 9.85 -8.42
C ILE A 19 -10.41 10.05 -9.92
N GLY A 20 -11.24 10.89 -10.55
CA GLY A 20 -11.10 11.22 -11.96
C GLY A 20 -9.79 11.94 -12.28
N MET A 21 -9.39 12.91 -11.43
CA MET A 21 -8.11 13.60 -11.57
C MET A 21 -6.92 12.65 -11.39
N VAL A 22 -6.98 11.73 -10.44
CA VAL A 22 -5.95 10.68 -10.26
C VAL A 22 -5.85 9.81 -11.50
N ALA A 23 -6.96 9.34 -12.07
CA ALA A 23 -6.93 8.57 -13.30
C ALA A 23 -6.28 9.34 -14.46
N ARG A 24 -6.57 10.65 -14.57
CA ARG A 24 -5.95 11.53 -15.57
C ARG A 24 -4.44 11.66 -15.37
N VAL A 25 -3.98 11.85 -14.13
CA VAL A 25 -2.56 11.90 -13.77
C VAL A 25 -1.88 10.59 -14.14
N MET A 26 -2.46 9.46 -13.75
CA MET A 26 -1.92 8.14 -14.07
C MET A 26 -1.78 7.92 -15.58
N HIS A 27 -2.78 8.35 -16.35
CA HIS A 27 -2.72 8.29 -17.83
C HIS A 27 -1.55 9.09 -18.37
N ASN A 28 -1.33 10.32 -17.88
CA ASN A 28 -0.25 11.19 -18.32
C ASN A 28 1.15 10.61 -18.07
N PHE A 29 1.32 9.85 -16.99
CA PHE A 29 2.60 9.25 -16.58
C PHE A 29 2.71 7.75 -16.85
N GLY A 30 1.80 7.18 -17.65
CA GLY A 30 1.86 5.79 -18.10
C GLY A 30 1.51 4.73 -17.05
N LEU A 31 0.95 5.13 -15.90
CA LEU A 31 0.38 4.21 -14.91
C LEU A 31 -1.00 3.72 -15.38
N LYS A 32 -1.35 2.46 -15.06
CA LYS A 32 -2.57 1.83 -15.61
C LYS A 32 -3.50 1.25 -14.56
N ASP A 33 -2.96 0.74 -13.45
CA ASP A 33 -3.72 -0.02 -12.47
C ASP A 33 -4.17 0.88 -11.32
N LEU A 34 -5.44 1.27 -11.33
CA LEU A 34 -6.11 2.02 -10.27
C LEU A 34 -7.09 1.11 -9.54
N ILE A 35 -6.98 1.08 -8.24
CA ILE A 35 -7.86 0.34 -7.32
C ILE A 35 -8.47 1.33 -6.35
N ILE A 36 -9.74 1.13 -6.00
CA ILE A 36 -10.45 1.92 -5.00
C ILE A 36 -10.92 0.98 -3.89
N VAL A 37 -10.77 1.41 -2.65
CA VAL A 37 -11.25 0.67 -1.48
C VAL A 37 -12.26 1.54 -0.73
N SER A 38 -13.47 1.04 -0.52
CA SER A 38 -14.55 1.67 0.24
C SER A 38 -14.76 3.17 -0.10
N PRO A 39 -15.01 3.55 -1.35
CA PRO A 39 -15.26 4.95 -1.70
C PRO A 39 -16.48 5.46 -0.96
N ARG A 40 -16.49 6.75 -0.54
CA ARG A 40 -17.64 7.36 0.13
C ARG A 40 -18.89 7.34 -0.75
N ASP A 41 -18.74 7.71 -2.01
CA ASP A 41 -19.84 7.74 -2.97
C ASP A 41 -19.85 6.47 -3.82
N LYS A 42 -21.02 6.06 -4.27
CA LYS A 42 -21.15 4.91 -5.18
C LYS A 42 -20.23 5.05 -6.41
N TRP A 43 -19.53 4.01 -6.71
CA TRP A 43 -18.80 3.84 -7.95
C TRP A 43 -19.73 3.13 -8.97
N LEU A 44 -19.86 3.55 -10.19
CA LEU A 44 -19.19 4.59 -10.95
C LEU A 44 -19.94 5.93 -10.80
N ASN A 45 -19.21 7.09 -10.84
CA ASN A 45 -19.79 8.41 -10.65
C ASN A 45 -19.48 9.34 -11.85
N ASN A 46 -20.47 10.06 -12.36
CA ASN A 46 -20.32 10.95 -13.51
C ASN A 46 -19.29 12.06 -13.29
N LYS A 47 -19.16 12.56 -12.04
CA LYS A 47 -18.15 13.58 -11.72
C LYS A 47 -16.74 13.04 -11.91
N SER A 48 -16.48 11.76 -11.54
CA SER A 48 -15.19 11.14 -11.75
C SER A 48 -14.88 10.92 -13.23
N ILE A 49 -15.88 10.53 -14.03
CA ILE A 49 -15.74 10.38 -15.50
C ILE A 49 -15.36 11.71 -16.14
N ASN A 50 -16.10 12.77 -15.78
CA ASN A 50 -15.86 14.11 -16.32
C ASN A 50 -14.48 14.67 -15.97
N ALA A 51 -14.01 14.43 -14.75
CA ALA A 51 -12.68 14.84 -14.27
C ALA A 51 -11.54 14.04 -14.94
N ALA A 52 -11.77 12.79 -15.30
CA ALA A 52 -10.78 11.91 -15.92
C ALA A 52 -10.41 12.31 -17.36
N LYS A 53 -11.30 13.03 -18.08
CA LYS A 53 -11.09 13.45 -19.48
C LYS A 53 -10.71 12.26 -20.39
N LYS A 54 -9.46 12.24 -20.93
CA LYS A 54 -8.96 11.20 -21.85
C LYS A 54 -8.60 9.88 -21.13
N ALA A 55 -8.63 9.81 -19.81
CA ALA A 55 -8.25 8.62 -19.04
C ALA A 55 -9.40 7.58 -18.89
N THR A 56 -10.33 7.55 -19.83
CA THR A 56 -11.51 6.67 -19.81
C THR A 56 -11.18 5.20 -19.69
N LYS A 57 -10.06 4.76 -20.28
CA LYS A 57 -9.60 3.37 -20.17
C LYS A 57 -9.23 2.98 -18.74
N ILE A 58 -8.61 3.89 -17.97
CA ILE A 58 -8.29 3.66 -16.57
C ILE A 58 -9.58 3.58 -15.76
N ILE A 59 -10.49 4.55 -15.94
CA ILE A 59 -11.79 4.60 -15.27
C ILE A 59 -12.60 3.32 -15.44
N LYS A 60 -12.67 2.81 -16.67
CA LYS A 60 -13.42 1.56 -17.00
C LYS A 60 -12.81 0.32 -16.36
N ASN A 61 -11.51 0.33 -16.08
CA ASN A 61 -10.77 -0.81 -15.54
C ASN A 61 -10.55 -0.72 -14.02
N ILE A 62 -11.09 0.30 -13.36
CA ILE A 62 -10.99 0.42 -11.90
C ILE A 62 -11.64 -0.81 -11.24
N LYS A 63 -10.88 -1.40 -10.30
CA LYS A 63 -11.40 -2.42 -9.41
C LYS A 63 -11.79 -1.76 -8.09
N VAL A 64 -12.98 -2.11 -7.60
CA VAL A 64 -13.48 -1.60 -6.32
C VAL A 64 -13.57 -2.75 -5.33
N TYR A 65 -13.13 -2.51 -4.12
CA TYR A 65 -13.17 -3.45 -3.01
C TYR A 65 -13.76 -2.75 -1.78
N ASP A 66 -14.47 -3.50 -0.96
CA ASP A 66 -15.00 -3.01 0.32
C ASP A 66 -13.97 -3.10 1.44
N ASP A 67 -12.94 -3.95 1.26
CA ASP A 67 -11.92 -4.21 2.25
C ASP A 67 -10.50 -4.07 1.69
N LEU A 68 -9.61 -3.42 2.47
CA LEU A 68 -8.23 -3.15 2.07
C LEU A 68 -7.38 -4.44 2.05
N GLU A 69 -7.59 -5.37 2.98
CA GLU A 69 -6.83 -6.61 3.05
C GLU A 69 -7.11 -7.48 1.82
N ILE A 70 -8.38 -7.54 1.40
CA ILE A 70 -8.80 -8.23 0.16
C ILE A 70 -8.16 -7.55 -1.06
N ALA A 71 -8.22 -6.21 -1.14
CA ALA A 71 -7.61 -5.47 -2.23
C ALA A 71 -6.09 -5.71 -2.34
N LEU A 72 -5.42 -5.89 -1.21
CA LEU A 72 -3.97 -6.12 -1.13
C LEU A 72 -3.56 -7.59 -1.29
N SER A 73 -4.48 -8.53 -1.29
CA SER A 73 -4.21 -9.97 -1.24
C SER A 73 -3.14 -10.47 -2.23
N ASN A 74 -3.12 -9.93 -3.43
CA ASN A 74 -2.22 -10.32 -4.52
C ASN A 74 -0.90 -9.53 -4.58
N PHE A 75 -0.67 -8.59 -3.66
CA PHE A 75 0.55 -7.78 -3.66
C PHE A 75 1.63 -8.40 -2.77
N SER A 76 2.88 -8.28 -3.20
CA SER A 76 4.06 -8.74 -2.45
C SER A 76 4.79 -7.60 -1.72
N TYR A 77 4.52 -6.34 -2.12
CA TYR A 77 5.09 -5.16 -1.47
C TYR A 77 4.09 -4.00 -1.47
N VAL A 78 3.92 -3.36 -0.34
CA VAL A 78 2.95 -2.28 -0.13
C VAL A 78 3.65 -1.06 0.46
N VAL A 79 3.54 0.06 -0.24
CA VAL A 79 4.01 1.37 0.18
C VAL A 79 2.82 2.20 0.62
N ALA A 80 2.81 2.69 1.85
CA ALA A 80 1.78 3.61 2.33
C ALA A 80 2.28 5.06 2.25
N THR A 81 1.49 5.96 1.67
CA THR A 81 1.84 7.38 1.62
C THR A 81 1.17 8.14 2.76
N THR A 82 1.95 8.80 3.60
CA THR A 82 1.43 9.68 4.65
C THR A 82 2.47 10.70 5.08
N ASN A 83 2.02 11.88 5.46
CA ASN A 83 2.86 12.90 6.09
C ASN A 83 2.55 13.05 7.59
N ARG A 84 1.56 12.30 8.10
CA ARG A 84 1.21 12.33 9.53
C ARG A 84 2.14 11.43 10.31
N ARG A 85 2.72 11.92 11.40
CA ARG A 85 3.39 11.07 12.39
C ARG A 85 2.36 10.15 13.02
N ARG A 86 2.64 8.84 13.01
CA ARG A 86 1.79 7.80 13.60
C ARG A 86 2.59 7.08 14.70
N TYR A 87 1.89 6.56 15.70
CA TYR A 87 2.50 5.79 16.78
C TYR A 87 2.91 4.36 16.36
N LEU A 88 2.73 4.02 15.07
CA LEU A 88 3.12 2.71 14.56
C LEU A 88 4.59 2.72 14.16
N GLU A 89 5.39 1.85 14.78
CA GLU A 89 6.81 1.66 14.42
C GLU A 89 6.97 0.98 13.07
N LYS A 90 7.02 1.76 12.02
CA LYS A 90 7.26 1.33 10.63
C LYS A 90 8.48 2.02 10.07
N ASN A 91 9.22 1.30 9.22
CA ASN A 91 10.26 1.92 8.41
C ASN A 91 9.64 3.01 7.54
N SER A 92 10.31 4.15 7.44
CA SER A 92 9.87 5.27 6.62
C SER A 92 11.00 5.78 5.71
N THR A 93 10.63 6.39 4.59
CA THR A 93 11.56 7.00 3.65
C THR A 93 10.90 8.13 2.88
N ASN A 94 11.69 9.10 2.41
CA ASN A 94 11.34 10.11 1.41
C ASN A 94 12.11 9.91 0.09
N ASP A 95 12.93 8.83 -0.01
CA ASP A 95 13.75 8.55 -1.18
C ASP A 95 12.94 7.84 -2.27
N PHE A 96 12.63 8.57 -3.35
CA PHE A 96 11.97 8.03 -4.55
C PHE A 96 12.79 6.93 -5.25
N LYS A 97 14.14 7.00 -5.22
CA LYS A 97 15.01 5.97 -5.82
C LYS A 97 14.88 4.66 -5.06
N PHE A 98 14.76 4.74 -3.73
CA PHE A 98 14.50 3.56 -2.91
C PHE A 98 13.16 2.91 -3.28
N ILE A 99 12.07 3.68 -3.37
CA ILE A 99 10.75 3.18 -3.77
C ILE A 99 10.81 2.56 -5.17
N LYS A 100 11.46 3.22 -6.11
CA LYS A 100 11.63 2.69 -7.48
C LYS A 100 12.34 1.34 -7.48
N ARG A 101 13.42 1.17 -6.71
CA ARG A 101 14.11 -0.12 -6.58
C ARG A 101 13.18 -1.20 -6.03
N LYS A 102 12.35 -0.87 -5.02
CA LYS A 102 11.37 -1.83 -4.46
C LYS A 102 10.29 -2.24 -5.48
N ILE A 103 9.82 -1.32 -6.33
CA ILE A 103 8.89 -1.62 -7.43
C ILE A 103 9.52 -2.61 -8.42
N ILE A 104 10.79 -2.43 -8.76
CA ILE A 104 11.50 -3.29 -9.73
C ILE A 104 11.70 -4.71 -9.18
N VAL A 105 12.13 -4.85 -7.92
CA VAL A 105 12.51 -6.16 -7.34
C VAL A 105 11.33 -6.99 -6.85
N ASN A 106 10.16 -6.41 -6.68
CA ASN A 106 8.97 -7.14 -6.21
C ASN A 106 8.06 -7.52 -7.38
N LYS A 107 7.39 -8.68 -7.26
CA LYS A 107 6.47 -9.17 -8.29
C LYS A 107 5.34 -8.19 -8.54
N LYS A 108 4.73 -7.68 -7.47
CA LYS A 108 3.61 -6.76 -7.54
C LYS A 108 3.64 -5.78 -6.38
N THR A 109 3.68 -4.49 -6.69
CA THR A 109 3.75 -3.42 -5.69
C THR A 109 2.49 -2.57 -5.74
N ALA A 110 1.92 -2.28 -4.56
CA ALA A 110 0.85 -1.30 -4.36
C ALA A 110 1.40 -0.05 -3.69
N ILE A 111 0.82 1.12 -4.05
CA ILE A 111 1.06 2.39 -3.35
C ILE A 111 -0.30 2.91 -2.87
N LEU A 112 -0.44 3.03 -1.55
CA LEU A 112 -1.66 3.45 -0.89
C LEU A 112 -1.70 4.96 -0.70
N PHE A 113 -2.85 5.53 -0.98
CA PHE A 113 -3.21 6.91 -0.64
C PHE A 113 -4.48 6.89 0.21
N GLY A 114 -4.47 7.59 1.33
CA GLY A 114 -5.61 7.67 2.25
C GLY A 114 -6.64 8.72 1.87
N PRO A 115 -7.76 8.77 2.60
CA PRO A 115 -8.80 9.79 2.42
C PRO A 115 -8.25 11.20 2.67
N GLU A 116 -8.82 12.18 1.97
CA GLU A 116 -8.35 13.56 1.92
C GLU A 116 -8.36 14.25 3.31
N ASN A 117 -9.33 13.94 4.13
CA ASN A 117 -9.53 14.58 5.44
C ASN A 117 -8.65 13.99 6.55
N SER A 118 -8.45 12.68 6.57
CA SER A 118 -7.81 11.97 7.70
C SER A 118 -6.51 11.25 7.36
N GLY A 119 -6.24 10.99 6.06
CA GLY A 119 -5.13 10.14 5.62
C GLY A 119 -5.33 8.67 6.04
N LEU A 120 -4.33 7.84 5.83
CA LEU A 120 -4.36 6.43 6.22
C LEU A 120 -4.42 6.27 7.74
N SER A 121 -5.26 5.34 8.22
CA SER A 121 -5.34 4.96 9.64
C SER A 121 -4.17 4.04 10.04
N ASN A 122 -3.99 3.79 11.33
CA ASN A 122 -3.00 2.80 11.79
C ASN A 122 -3.33 1.39 11.30
N GLU A 123 -4.61 1.08 11.16
CA GLU A 123 -5.09 -0.18 10.60
C GLU A 123 -4.74 -0.32 9.13
N ASP A 124 -4.90 0.73 8.33
CA ASP A 124 -4.43 0.74 6.93
C ASP A 124 -2.92 0.56 6.83
N LEU A 125 -2.17 1.21 7.72
CA LEU A 125 -0.71 1.16 7.73
C LEU A 125 -0.16 -0.20 8.15
N ARG A 126 -0.88 -0.99 8.95
CA ARG A 126 -0.37 -2.28 9.45
C ARG A 126 0.02 -3.24 8.33
N LEU A 127 -0.67 -3.20 7.18
CA LEU A 127 -0.41 -4.05 6.02
C LEU A 127 0.71 -3.53 5.11
N SER A 128 1.17 -2.29 5.30
CA SER A 128 2.25 -1.73 4.48
C SER A 128 3.63 -2.23 4.94
N ASP A 129 4.57 -2.33 4.00
CA ASP A 129 5.97 -2.69 4.28
C ASP A 129 6.81 -1.47 4.64
N ILE A 130 6.42 -0.30 4.11
CA ILE A 130 7.12 0.96 4.36
C ILE A 130 6.17 2.14 4.25
N ILE A 131 6.48 3.18 5.01
CA ILE A 131 5.84 4.48 4.87
C ILE A 131 6.69 5.36 3.94
N PHE A 132 6.05 5.96 2.96
CA PHE A 132 6.66 6.95 2.08
C PHE A 132 6.08 8.34 2.36
N THR A 133 6.96 9.29 2.64
CA THR A 133 6.56 10.67 2.90
C THR A 133 6.94 11.56 1.72
N ILE A 134 5.97 12.28 1.16
CA ILE A 134 6.21 13.35 0.21
C ILE A 134 6.51 14.62 1.02
N GLU A 135 7.72 15.12 0.91
CA GLU A 135 8.11 16.33 1.62
C GLU A 135 7.31 17.55 1.12
N THR A 136 6.83 18.32 2.07
CA THR A 136 6.10 19.57 1.85
C THR A 136 6.63 20.65 2.80
N SER A 137 6.26 21.90 2.58
CA SER A 137 6.66 22.97 3.49
C SER A 137 6.08 22.76 4.89
N SER A 138 6.80 23.21 5.93
CA SER A 138 6.34 23.11 7.32
C SER A 138 5.02 23.83 7.60
N LYS A 139 4.64 24.78 6.72
CA LYS A 139 3.39 25.56 6.85
C LYS A 139 2.14 24.80 6.40
N SER A 140 2.29 23.79 5.54
CA SER A 140 1.17 23.00 4.99
C SER A 140 1.63 21.56 4.79
N ASN A 141 1.24 20.70 5.72
CA ASN A 141 1.67 19.30 5.75
C ASN A 141 0.76 18.36 4.96
N SER A 142 -0.25 18.87 4.24
CA SER A 142 -1.22 18.04 3.52
C SER A 142 -1.31 18.46 2.05
N LEU A 143 -1.15 17.49 1.16
CA LEU A 143 -1.44 17.64 -0.26
C LEU A 143 -2.85 17.13 -0.56
N ASN A 144 -3.53 17.77 -1.51
CA ASN A 144 -4.71 17.17 -2.10
C ASN A 144 -4.34 15.78 -2.67
N LEU A 145 -5.29 14.82 -2.64
CA LEU A 145 -5.08 13.45 -3.07
C LEU A 145 -4.49 13.37 -4.49
N SER A 146 -5.08 14.07 -5.45
CA SER A 146 -4.59 14.06 -6.84
C SER A 146 -3.21 14.71 -6.99
N HIS A 147 -2.89 15.72 -6.18
CA HIS A 147 -1.56 16.34 -6.18
C HIS A 147 -0.49 15.40 -5.63
N ALA A 148 -0.79 14.67 -4.55
CA ALA A 148 0.12 13.67 -4.00
C ALA A 148 0.42 12.56 -5.03
N VAL A 149 -0.62 12.06 -5.71
CA VAL A 149 -0.44 11.09 -6.81
C VAL A 149 0.36 11.69 -7.96
N THR A 150 0.16 12.99 -8.28
CA THR A 150 0.91 13.67 -9.35
C THR A 150 2.41 13.69 -9.07
N VAL A 151 2.81 14.12 -7.88
CA VAL A 151 4.23 14.19 -7.47
C VAL A 151 4.89 12.81 -7.57
N LEU A 152 4.23 11.78 -7.01
CA LEU A 152 4.76 10.43 -7.06
C LEU A 152 4.83 9.87 -8.48
N SER A 153 3.78 10.03 -9.27
CA SER A 153 3.70 9.52 -10.65
C SER A 153 4.74 10.18 -11.56
N HIS A 154 4.92 11.49 -11.43
CA HIS A 154 5.94 12.23 -12.17
C HIS A 154 7.35 11.74 -11.83
N LYS A 155 7.68 11.59 -10.53
CA LYS A 155 9.00 11.09 -10.11
C LYS A 155 9.27 9.66 -10.58
N LEU A 156 8.28 8.79 -10.53
CA LEU A 156 8.43 7.43 -11.07
C LEU A 156 8.65 7.43 -12.59
N PHE A 157 7.95 8.31 -13.32
CA PHE A 157 8.12 8.46 -14.76
C PHE A 157 9.53 8.99 -15.11
N GLU A 158 9.99 10.03 -14.41
CA GLU A 158 11.33 10.59 -14.54
C GLU A 158 12.40 9.50 -14.31
N LEU A 159 12.30 8.75 -13.22
CA LEU A 159 13.22 7.67 -12.91
C LEU A 159 13.15 6.48 -13.87
N ASN A 160 12.04 6.28 -14.59
CA ASN A 160 11.94 5.27 -15.66
C ASN A 160 12.76 5.66 -16.89
N ASN A 161 12.83 6.96 -17.19
CA ASN A 161 13.56 7.50 -18.34
C ASN A 161 15.06 7.63 -18.08
N LEU A 162 15.47 7.69 -16.82
CA LEU A 162 16.89 7.58 -16.46
C LEU A 162 17.32 6.13 -16.67
N LYS A 163 18.36 5.89 -17.48
CA LYS A 163 19.03 4.59 -17.56
C LYS A 163 19.69 4.32 -16.20
N ILE A 164 18.93 3.77 -15.28
CA ILE A 164 19.49 3.23 -14.03
C ILE A 164 20.34 2.05 -14.48
N THR A 165 21.65 2.18 -14.40
CA THR A 165 22.62 1.12 -14.66
C THR A 165 22.18 -0.13 -13.93
N ASN A 166 21.90 -1.16 -14.71
CA ASN A 166 21.35 -2.45 -14.29
C ASN A 166 22.28 -3.15 -13.28
N SER A 167 22.13 -2.86 -12.01
CA SER A 167 22.39 -3.90 -11.03
C SER A 167 21.27 -4.93 -11.23
N ILE A 168 21.65 -6.14 -11.63
CA ILE A 168 20.76 -7.29 -11.83
C ILE A 168 19.96 -7.47 -10.55
N SER A 169 18.74 -6.94 -10.54
CA SER A 169 17.85 -7.10 -9.40
C SER A 169 17.19 -8.47 -9.54
N ILE A 170 17.71 -9.45 -8.78
CA ILE A 170 17.08 -10.76 -8.64
C ILE A 170 15.69 -10.52 -8.07
N GLU A 171 14.65 -10.89 -8.82
CA GLU A 171 13.27 -10.83 -8.37
C GLU A 171 13.12 -11.72 -7.13
N LYS A 172 12.83 -11.12 -5.98
CA LYS A 172 12.63 -11.88 -4.74
C LYS A 172 11.28 -12.61 -4.79
N ASP A 173 11.29 -13.91 -4.49
CA ASP A 173 10.06 -14.71 -4.35
C ASP A 173 9.40 -14.46 -2.98
N ASN A 174 9.07 -13.19 -2.73
CA ASN A 174 8.39 -12.78 -1.53
C ASN A 174 6.94 -13.29 -1.54
N ILE A 175 6.42 -13.63 -0.36
CA ILE A 175 5.04 -14.05 -0.17
C ILE A 175 4.07 -12.91 -0.51
N SER A 176 2.83 -13.27 -0.87
CA SER A 176 1.76 -12.29 -1.03
C SER A 176 1.21 -11.82 0.32
N LYS A 177 0.53 -10.68 0.34
CA LYS A 177 -0.15 -10.19 1.56
C LYS A 177 -1.22 -11.16 2.05
N TYR A 178 -1.89 -11.88 1.16
CA TYR A 178 -2.81 -12.95 1.54
C TYR A 178 -2.12 -14.05 2.37
N GLN A 179 -0.93 -14.51 1.94
CA GLN A 179 -0.20 -15.54 2.66
C GLN A 179 0.27 -15.04 4.04
N LEU A 180 0.71 -13.80 4.11
CA LEU A 180 1.11 -13.17 5.37
C LEU A 180 -0.08 -13.00 6.32
N SER A 181 -1.19 -12.43 5.85
CA SER A 181 -2.40 -12.24 6.67
C SER A 181 -2.93 -13.57 7.20
N LYS A 182 -2.99 -14.61 6.36
CA LYS A 182 -3.41 -15.95 6.79
C LYS A 182 -2.55 -16.49 7.95
N PHE A 183 -1.25 -16.29 7.88
CA PHE A 183 -0.34 -16.67 8.97
C PHE A 183 -0.57 -15.83 10.22
N LEU A 184 -0.65 -14.51 10.08
CA LEU A 184 -0.82 -13.60 11.22
C LEU A 184 -2.17 -13.78 11.92
N ASN A 185 -3.24 -14.00 11.17
CA ASN A 185 -4.56 -14.28 11.74
C ASN A 185 -4.53 -15.57 12.58
N PHE A 186 -3.85 -16.61 12.09
CA PHE A 186 -3.65 -17.84 12.88
C PHE A 186 -2.84 -17.56 14.17
N VAL A 187 -1.74 -16.80 14.10
CA VAL A 187 -0.94 -16.46 15.28
C VAL A 187 -1.76 -15.65 16.28
N ILE A 188 -2.50 -14.65 15.82
CA ILE A 188 -3.35 -13.80 16.67
C ILE A 188 -4.43 -14.62 17.36
N GLU A 189 -5.12 -15.52 16.64
CA GLU A 189 -6.11 -16.43 17.21
C GLU A 189 -5.51 -17.28 18.36
N LYS A 190 -4.31 -17.84 18.16
CA LYS A 190 -3.65 -18.64 19.22
C LYS A 190 -3.24 -17.80 20.43
N LEU A 191 -2.79 -16.57 20.19
CA LEU A 191 -2.47 -15.63 21.27
C LEU A 191 -3.73 -15.18 22.04
N GLU A 192 -4.85 -14.99 21.36
CA GLU A 192 -6.14 -14.68 22.00
C GLU A 192 -6.59 -15.84 22.92
N ASN A 193 -6.51 -17.07 22.44
CA ASN A 193 -6.86 -18.25 23.23
C ASN A 193 -5.98 -18.41 24.48
N LYS A 194 -4.75 -17.92 24.43
CA LYS A 194 -3.81 -17.89 25.58
C LYS A 194 -3.89 -16.59 26.41
N LYS A 195 -4.90 -15.74 26.18
CA LYS A 195 -5.10 -14.45 26.90
C LYS A 195 -3.90 -13.51 26.85
N PHE A 196 -3.13 -13.54 25.75
CA PHE A 196 -1.92 -12.73 25.60
C PHE A 196 -2.21 -11.21 25.55
N PHE A 197 -3.38 -10.83 25.01
CA PHE A 197 -3.75 -9.42 24.83
C PHE A 197 -4.37 -8.83 26.10
N THR A 198 -3.53 -8.52 27.09
CA THR A 198 -3.91 -7.91 28.35
C THR A 198 -3.08 -6.66 28.62
N PRO A 199 -3.68 -5.55 29.04
CA PRO A 199 -5.13 -5.31 29.22
C PRO A 199 -5.87 -5.17 27.87
N SER A 200 -7.19 -5.36 27.88
CA SER A 200 -8.03 -5.39 26.66
C SER A 200 -7.96 -4.11 25.82
N GLU A 201 -7.78 -2.95 26.44
CA GLU A 201 -7.68 -1.65 25.77
C GLU A 201 -6.45 -1.55 24.85
N LYS A 202 -5.40 -2.33 25.13
CA LYS A 202 -4.17 -2.38 24.31
C LYS A 202 -4.20 -3.43 23.20
N LYS A 203 -5.25 -4.24 23.15
CA LYS A 203 -5.35 -5.38 22.19
C LYS A 203 -5.07 -4.96 20.75
N GLU A 204 -5.72 -3.91 20.25
CA GLU A 204 -5.53 -3.46 18.85
C GLU A 204 -4.12 -2.90 18.62
N SER A 205 -3.56 -2.17 19.56
CA SER A 205 -2.18 -1.70 19.47
C SER A 205 -1.18 -2.87 19.44
N MET A 206 -1.38 -3.89 20.26
CA MET A 206 -0.54 -5.09 20.28
C MET A 206 -0.65 -5.89 18.98
N LYS A 207 -1.84 -6.03 18.39
CA LYS A 207 -2.03 -6.62 17.06
C LYS A 207 -1.26 -5.85 15.99
N ASN A 208 -1.39 -4.52 15.98
CA ASN A 208 -0.66 -3.67 15.05
C ASN A 208 0.86 -3.81 15.17
N ASN A 209 1.38 -3.98 16.39
CA ASN A 209 2.80 -4.26 16.62
C ASN A 209 3.23 -5.61 16.04
N ILE A 210 2.42 -6.67 16.21
CA ILE A 210 2.68 -7.98 15.59
C ILE A 210 2.76 -7.84 14.06
N TYR A 211 1.77 -7.19 13.43
CA TYR A 211 1.82 -6.92 11.99
C TYR A 211 3.08 -6.13 11.60
N SER A 212 3.47 -5.12 12.38
CA SER A 212 4.68 -4.32 12.12
C SER A 212 5.95 -5.15 12.12
N ILE A 213 6.11 -6.10 13.04
CA ILE A 213 7.27 -7.00 13.09
C ILE A 213 7.43 -7.76 11.77
N PHE A 214 6.35 -8.38 11.29
CA PHE A 214 6.39 -9.25 10.11
C PHE A 214 6.34 -8.50 8.76
N THR A 215 6.07 -7.20 8.77
CA THR A 215 6.07 -6.38 7.56
C THR A 215 7.34 -5.53 7.40
N LYS A 216 8.19 -5.43 8.42
CA LYS A 216 9.49 -4.71 8.33
C LYS A 216 10.42 -5.33 7.28
N ILE A 217 10.41 -6.65 7.15
CA ILE A 217 11.22 -7.40 6.18
C ILE A 217 10.30 -8.36 5.43
N PRO A 218 10.19 -8.23 4.10
CA PRO A 218 9.38 -9.15 3.30
C PRO A 218 9.88 -10.59 3.43
N LEU A 219 9.00 -11.51 3.76
CA LEU A 219 9.30 -12.93 3.92
C LEU A 219 9.27 -13.67 2.59
N THR A 220 10.15 -14.66 2.45
CA THR A 220 10.09 -15.65 1.39
C THR A 220 9.14 -16.80 1.77
N LYS A 221 8.75 -17.62 0.78
CA LYS A 221 7.91 -18.82 1.03
C LYS A 221 8.55 -19.78 2.04
N LYS A 222 9.87 -19.99 1.95
CA LYS A 222 10.61 -20.89 2.84
C LYS A 222 10.60 -20.40 4.29
N GLU A 223 10.82 -19.09 4.48
CA GLU A 223 10.77 -18.48 5.81
C GLU A 223 9.37 -18.57 6.42
N LEU A 224 8.32 -18.32 5.63
CA LEU A 224 6.95 -18.48 6.11
C LEU A 224 6.64 -19.93 6.49
N GLN A 225 7.10 -20.93 5.72
CA GLN A 225 6.94 -22.36 6.07
C GLN A 225 7.62 -22.70 7.39
N THR A 226 8.82 -22.17 7.63
CA THR A 226 9.55 -22.34 8.90
C THR A 226 8.75 -21.76 10.06
N LEU A 227 8.24 -20.54 9.92
CA LEU A 227 7.40 -19.89 10.93
C LEU A 227 6.13 -20.69 11.24
N TRP A 228 5.46 -21.24 10.22
CA TRP A 228 4.32 -22.14 10.39
C TRP A 228 4.68 -23.38 11.19
N GLY A 229 5.84 -24.01 10.91
CA GLY A 229 6.35 -25.18 11.64
C GLY A 229 6.57 -24.86 13.11
N ILE A 230 7.28 -23.78 13.42
CA ILE A 230 7.54 -23.31 14.79
C ILE A 230 6.23 -23.09 15.55
N THR A 231 5.32 -22.27 14.98
CA THR A 231 4.07 -21.91 15.65
C THR A 231 3.18 -23.12 15.92
N LYS A 232 3.09 -24.07 14.98
CA LYS A 232 2.33 -25.32 15.17
C LYS A 232 2.95 -26.19 16.27
N LYS A 233 4.27 -26.25 16.37
CA LYS A 233 4.95 -27.07 17.40
C LYS A 233 4.78 -26.49 18.80
N LEU A 234 4.85 -25.15 18.94
CA LEU A 234 4.65 -24.45 20.22
C LEU A 234 3.18 -24.48 20.70
N ASN A 235 2.24 -24.82 19.83
CA ASN A 235 0.81 -24.86 20.17
C ASN A 235 0.32 -26.26 20.58
N LYS A 236 1.23 -27.22 20.71
CA LYS A 236 0.97 -28.52 21.33
C LYS A 236 1.16 -28.42 22.83
#